data_1b76c47c5e04b85ec779592ca6353838
#
_entry.id   1b76c47c5e04b85ec779592ca6353838
#
_cell.length_a   1.000
_cell.length_b   1.000
_cell.length_c   1.000
_cell.angle_alpha   90.00
_cell.angle_beta   90.00
_cell.angle_gamma   90.00
#
_symmetry.space_group_name_H-M   'P 1'
#
loop_
_entity.id
_entity.type
_entity.pdbx_description
1 polymer ?
#
loop_
_entity_poly.entity_id
_entity_poly.type
_entity_poly.pdbx_seq_one_letter_code
_entity_poly.pdbx_strand_id
1 'polypeptide(L)'
;MDPLDFAIYRSLSPGGEARFWAGRRLIDPRIPAREIAERVGVSENGVRVRLQGLTRQGFLRGRSVIPNPSLFGVGVFVAELPVHEAGEVAQIYRDLALVEGVVFARDTLDEGERQLQVHFVSENASTAARRGALLRRLSPAGKVTPPRPYWIPACELEPSPLDWRVLHAVSLHPDASIAETARTVGISLKTGARRYHQLLETRACWWTHGPDAEEFPLALIRLGLRDPADRESVARQILDDGLAWMPVANDGYGVEPVAEPGEVAGLVPADSPTVLERAVRKFGELPGVVRVHRTFALGSMSYPEWFADRIAEHVPARH
;
A
#
# COMPACT_ATOMS: atom_id res chain seq x y z
N MET A 1 14.25 7.74 -12.06
CA MET A 1 13.28 6.96 -12.88
C MET A 1 12.94 7.80 -14.10
N ASP A 2 13.14 7.28 -15.31
CA ASP A 2 12.78 7.98 -16.52
C ASP A 2 11.28 7.82 -16.87
N PRO A 3 10.71 8.60 -17.84
CA PRO A 3 9.29 8.50 -18.18
C PRO A 3 8.85 7.11 -18.64
N LEU A 4 9.73 6.33 -19.28
CA LEU A 4 9.42 4.98 -19.72
C LEU A 4 9.40 3.98 -18.55
N ASP A 5 10.35 4.11 -17.61
CA ASP A 5 10.32 3.33 -16.37
C ASP A 5 9.01 3.56 -15.62
N PHE A 6 8.56 4.81 -15.59
CA PHE A 6 7.30 5.19 -14.97
C PHE A 6 6.09 4.58 -15.68
N ALA A 7 6.06 4.60 -17.02
CA ALA A 7 5.00 3.98 -17.81
C ALA A 7 4.93 2.45 -17.59
N ILE A 8 6.09 1.79 -17.54
CA ILE A 8 6.19 0.36 -17.23
C ILE A 8 5.66 0.09 -15.82
N TYR A 9 6.09 0.87 -14.84
CA TYR A 9 5.61 0.75 -13.47
C TYR A 9 4.09 0.92 -13.36
N ARG A 10 3.52 1.90 -14.04
CA ARG A 10 2.05 2.10 -14.10
C ARG A 10 1.34 0.89 -14.72
N SER A 11 1.93 0.26 -15.71
CA SER A 11 1.36 -0.89 -16.41
C SER A 11 1.33 -2.18 -15.58
N LEU A 12 1.98 -2.21 -14.42
CA LEU A 12 1.88 -3.33 -13.47
C LEU A 12 0.52 -3.38 -12.74
N SER A 13 -0.35 -2.38 -12.90
CA SER A 13 -1.69 -2.42 -12.31
C SER A 13 -2.65 -3.26 -13.13
N PRO A 14 -3.49 -4.09 -12.49
CA PRO A 14 -4.55 -4.84 -13.16
C PRO A 14 -5.50 -3.90 -13.92
N GLY A 15 -5.82 -4.23 -15.17
CA GLY A 15 -6.75 -3.45 -15.99
C GLY A 15 -6.25 -2.07 -16.43
N GLY A 16 -4.98 -1.72 -16.17
CA GLY A 16 -4.41 -0.42 -16.54
C GLY A 16 -4.84 0.75 -15.64
N GLU A 17 -5.79 0.54 -14.75
CA GLU A 17 -6.22 1.53 -13.76
C GLU A 17 -5.35 1.44 -12.51
N ALA A 18 -4.92 2.60 -12.02
CA ALA A 18 -4.17 2.67 -10.78
C ALA A 18 -5.13 2.41 -9.60
N ARG A 19 -4.95 1.29 -8.92
CA ARG A 19 -5.65 0.94 -7.68
C ARG A 19 -4.65 0.94 -6.53
N PHE A 20 -5.09 1.36 -5.35
CA PHE A 20 -4.20 1.54 -4.20
C PHE A 20 -4.80 0.98 -2.92
N TRP A 21 -3.92 0.57 -2.01
CA TRP A 21 -4.27 0.22 -0.64
C TRP A 21 -3.16 0.67 0.31
N ALA A 22 -3.53 1.38 1.37
CA ALA A 22 -2.61 1.89 2.39
C ALA A 22 -1.40 2.67 1.80
N GLY A 23 -1.67 3.52 0.79
CA GLY A 23 -0.60 4.25 0.10
C GLY A 23 0.31 3.35 -0.76
N ARG A 24 0.00 2.07 -0.90
CA ARG A 24 0.71 1.13 -1.77
C ARG A 24 -0.11 0.83 -3.01
N ARG A 25 0.53 0.90 -4.17
CA ARG A 25 -0.10 0.54 -5.42
C ARG A 25 -0.43 -0.95 -5.46
N LEU A 26 -1.67 -1.28 -5.79
CA LEU A 26 -2.04 -2.64 -6.14
C LEU A 26 -1.41 -2.96 -7.49
N ILE A 27 -0.61 -4.00 -7.53
CA ILE A 27 0.03 -4.48 -8.74
C ILE A 27 -0.43 -5.91 -9.02
N ASP A 28 -0.35 -6.29 -10.26
CA ASP A 28 -0.27 -7.69 -10.62
C ASP A 28 1.18 -8.00 -11.03
N PRO A 29 2.00 -8.57 -10.15
CA PRO A 29 3.39 -8.87 -10.46
C PRO A 29 3.52 -9.97 -11.51
N ARG A 30 2.42 -10.61 -11.88
CA ARG A 30 2.36 -11.73 -12.82
C ARG A 30 1.89 -11.31 -14.20
N ILE A 31 1.67 -10.00 -14.44
CA ILE A 31 1.44 -9.50 -15.79
C ILE A 31 2.66 -9.83 -16.66
N PRO A 32 2.49 -10.55 -17.77
CA PRO A 32 3.61 -10.89 -18.64
C PRO A 32 4.30 -9.64 -19.19
N ALA A 33 5.63 -9.66 -19.25
CA ALA A 33 6.41 -8.56 -19.81
C ALA A 33 5.96 -8.18 -21.24
N ARG A 34 5.48 -9.17 -22.03
CA ARG A 34 4.89 -8.94 -23.34
C ARG A 34 3.65 -8.04 -23.28
N GLU A 35 2.75 -8.27 -22.34
CA GLU A 35 1.53 -7.48 -22.18
C GLU A 35 1.87 -6.03 -21.77
N ILE A 36 2.85 -5.87 -20.87
CA ILE A 36 3.37 -4.53 -20.52
C ILE A 36 3.98 -3.87 -21.75
N ALA A 37 4.76 -4.61 -22.52
CA ALA A 37 5.40 -4.12 -23.75
C ALA A 37 4.40 -3.61 -24.79
N GLU A 38 3.30 -4.34 -24.98
CA GLU A 38 2.18 -3.96 -25.85
C GLU A 38 1.49 -2.66 -25.37
N ARG A 39 1.27 -2.53 -24.04
CA ARG A 39 0.66 -1.32 -23.43
C ARG A 39 1.54 -0.06 -23.56
N VAL A 40 2.85 -0.24 -23.46
CA VAL A 40 3.81 0.88 -23.38
C VAL A 40 4.47 1.18 -24.73
N GLY A 41 4.30 0.31 -25.73
CA GLY A 41 4.85 0.50 -27.07
C GLY A 41 6.36 0.24 -27.17
N VAL A 42 6.90 -0.69 -26.38
CA VAL A 42 8.34 -1.05 -26.41
C VAL A 42 8.53 -2.55 -26.58
N SER A 43 9.78 -3.01 -26.72
CA SER A 43 10.06 -4.44 -26.82
C SER A 43 9.91 -5.15 -25.47
N GLU A 44 9.49 -6.43 -25.48
CA GLU A 44 9.42 -7.27 -24.29
C GLU A 44 10.77 -7.31 -23.53
N ASN A 45 11.87 -7.43 -24.27
CA ASN A 45 13.20 -7.43 -23.66
C ASN A 45 13.52 -6.09 -22.99
N GLY A 46 13.10 -4.97 -23.58
CA GLY A 46 13.23 -3.63 -22.99
C GLY A 46 12.49 -3.53 -21.66
N VAL A 47 11.26 -4.08 -21.59
CA VAL A 47 10.49 -4.14 -20.34
C VAL A 47 11.21 -4.98 -19.29
N ARG A 48 11.69 -6.19 -19.64
CA ARG A 48 12.41 -7.07 -18.70
C ARG A 48 13.65 -6.42 -18.11
N VAL A 49 14.46 -5.78 -18.93
CA VAL A 49 15.67 -5.08 -18.47
C VAL A 49 15.33 -3.94 -17.52
N ARG A 50 14.28 -3.16 -17.81
CA ARG A 50 13.85 -2.06 -16.97
C ARG A 50 13.21 -2.53 -15.66
N LEU A 51 12.37 -3.57 -15.68
CA LEU A 51 11.84 -4.17 -14.46
C LEU A 51 12.96 -4.68 -13.53
N GLN A 52 13.99 -5.32 -14.09
CA GLN A 52 15.19 -5.72 -13.33
C GLN A 52 15.94 -4.50 -12.78
N GLY A 53 16.02 -3.43 -13.55
CA GLY A 53 16.60 -2.15 -13.11
C GLY A 53 15.84 -1.57 -11.93
N LEU A 54 14.52 -1.46 -12.04
CA LEU A 54 13.63 -0.98 -10.98
C LEU A 54 13.71 -1.84 -9.71
N THR A 55 13.82 -3.17 -9.86
CA THR A 55 14.01 -4.08 -8.72
C THR A 55 15.36 -3.84 -8.04
N ARG A 56 16.44 -3.70 -8.81
CA ARG A 56 17.79 -3.42 -8.26
C ARG A 56 17.88 -2.06 -7.57
N GLN A 57 17.13 -1.08 -8.04
CA GLN A 57 17.05 0.26 -7.46
C GLN A 57 16.10 0.35 -6.26
N GLY A 58 15.52 -0.76 -5.80
CA GLY A 58 14.61 -0.76 -4.65
C GLY A 58 13.14 -0.43 -4.96
N PHE A 59 12.82 -0.01 -6.21
CA PHE A 59 11.45 0.38 -6.58
C PHE A 59 10.45 -0.77 -6.58
N LEU A 60 10.91 -1.97 -6.91
CA LEU A 60 10.10 -3.18 -6.99
C LEU A 60 10.50 -4.21 -5.94
N ARG A 61 11.05 -3.78 -4.82
CA ARG A 61 11.36 -4.66 -3.68
C ARG A 61 10.11 -4.92 -2.85
N GLY A 62 10.15 -6.03 -2.11
CA GLY A 62 9.16 -6.32 -1.08
C GLY A 62 7.75 -6.55 -1.61
N ARG A 63 7.62 -7.37 -2.65
CA ARG A 63 6.30 -7.89 -3.04
C ARG A 63 5.70 -8.63 -1.86
N SER A 64 4.48 -8.30 -1.53
CA SER A 64 3.73 -8.98 -0.50
C SER A 64 2.27 -9.11 -0.88
N VAL A 65 1.64 -10.16 -0.39
CA VAL A 65 0.19 -10.34 -0.47
C VAL A 65 -0.39 -9.86 0.84
N ILE A 66 -1.32 -8.94 0.77
CA ILE A 66 -2.07 -8.47 1.92
C ILE A 66 -3.47 -9.07 1.83
N PRO A 67 -3.85 -9.97 2.74
CA PRO A 67 -5.21 -10.45 2.85
C PRO A 67 -6.15 -9.33 3.26
N ASN A 68 -7.38 -9.37 2.78
CA ASN A 68 -8.39 -8.41 3.18
C ASN A 68 -8.76 -8.65 4.66
N PRO A 69 -8.60 -7.67 5.56
CA PRO A 69 -8.97 -7.81 6.96
C PRO A 69 -10.43 -8.19 7.19
N SER A 70 -11.34 -7.82 6.28
CA SER A 70 -12.75 -8.19 6.37
C SER A 70 -13.00 -9.69 6.27
N LEU A 71 -12.09 -10.49 5.69
CA LEU A 71 -12.13 -11.96 5.72
C LEU A 71 -12.12 -12.52 7.14
N PHE A 72 -11.54 -11.78 8.08
CA PHE A 72 -11.37 -12.14 9.48
C PHE A 72 -12.36 -11.40 10.40
N GLY A 73 -13.33 -10.69 9.81
CA GLY A 73 -14.32 -9.92 10.57
C GLY A 73 -13.75 -8.69 11.29
N VAL A 74 -12.61 -8.17 10.84
CA VAL A 74 -11.95 -7.01 11.45
C VAL A 74 -11.83 -5.84 10.48
N GLY A 75 -11.80 -4.62 11.06
CA GLY A 75 -11.43 -3.40 10.33
C GLY A 75 -10.00 -2.98 10.62
N VAL A 76 -9.47 -2.06 9.82
CA VAL A 76 -8.18 -1.40 10.07
C VAL A 76 -8.41 -0.06 10.74
N PHE A 77 -7.52 0.28 11.65
CA PHE A 77 -7.48 1.56 12.35
C PHE A 77 -6.08 2.14 12.26
N VAL A 78 -6.01 3.48 12.30
CA VAL A 78 -4.73 4.21 12.29
C VAL A 78 -4.65 5.06 13.55
N ALA A 79 -3.49 5.03 14.20
CA ALA A 79 -3.10 5.95 15.24
C ALA A 79 -1.77 6.63 14.87
N GLU A 80 -1.60 7.89 15.27
CA GLU A 80 -0.37 8.65 15.06
C GLU A 80 0.34 8.80 16.40
N LEU A 81 1.60 8.38 16.43
CA LEU A 81 2.49 8.45 17.58
C LEU A 81 3.54 9.52 17.30
N PRO A 82 3.54 10.65 18.01
CA PRO A 82 4.62 11.62 17.93
C PRO A 82 5.97 10.99 18.31
N VAL A 83 7.01 11.36 17.60
CA VAL A 83 8.40 10.92 17.83
C VAL A 83 9.26 12.15 17.97
N HIS A 84 10.03 12.25 19.06
CA HIS A 84 10.89 13.40 19.29
C HIS A 84 12.28 13.22 18.70
N GLU A 85 12.81 12.01 18.79
CA GLU A 85 14.16 11.70 18.34
C GLU A 85 14.16 10.59 17.28
N ALA A 86 14.98 10.75 16.26
CA ALA A 86 15.12 9.74 15.20
C ALA A 86 15.55 8.38 15.73
N GLY A 87 16.35 8.33 16.80
CA GLY A 87 16.83 7.10 17.41
C GLY A 87 15.72 6.26 18.06
N GLU A 88 14.58 6.86 18.43
CA GLU A 88 13.45 6.18 19.06
C GLU A 88 12.69 5.29 18.07
N VAL A 89 12.66 5.65 16.78
CA VAL A 89 11.88 4.98 15.75
C VAL A 89 12.21 3.48 15.67
N ALA A 90 13.48 3.13 15.65
CA ALA A 90 13.91 1.73 15.58
C ALA A 90 13.46 0.91 16.81
N GLN A 91 13.44 1.52 17.99
CA GLN A 91 12.92 0.87 19.20
C GLN A 91 11.42 0.71 19.12
N ILE A 92 10.69 1.78 18.75
CA ILE A 92 9.22 1.73 18.62
C ILE A 92 8.82 0.67 17.58
N TYR A 93 9.52 0.54 16.45
CA TYR A 93 9.25 -0.52 15.49
C TYR A 93 9.40 -1.92 16.09
N ARG A 94 10.42 -2.16 16.93
CA ARG A 94 10.56 -3.44 17.64
C ARG A 94 9.42 -3.70 18.63
N ASP A 95 9.03 -2.66 19.36
CA ASP A 95 7.96 -2.76 20.35
C ASP A 95 6.60 -2.96 19.70
N LEU A 96 6.36 -2.33 18.54
CA LEU A 96 5.14 -2.53 17.75
C LEU A 96 4.98 -3.97 17.25
N ALA A 97 6.07 -4.69 16.99
CA ALA A 97 6.03 -6.11 16.65
C ALA A 97 5.43 -6.99 17.77
N LEU A 98 5.47 -6.51 19.02
CA LEU A 98 4.87 -7.20 20.18
C LEU A 98 3.41 -6.83 20.43
N VAL A 99 2.88 -5.85 19.69
CA VAL A 99 1.49 -5.43 19.84
C VAL A 99 0.60 -6.22 18.89
N GLU A 100 -0.24 -7.08 19.44
CA GLU A 100 -1.16 -7.88 18.64
C GLU A 100 -2.02 -7.03 17.72
N GLY A 101 -2.06 -7.43 16.45
CA GLY A 101 -2.89 -6.79 15.43
C GLY A 101 -2.27 -5.57 14.78
N VAL A 102 -1.07 -5.14 15.15
CA VAL A 102 -0.32 -4.17 14.34
C VAL A 102 0.11 -4.86 13.05
N VAL A 103 -0.17 -4.22 11.91
CA VAL A 103 0.09 -4.79 10.58
C VAL A 103 1.05 -3.95 9.75
N PHE A 104 1.15 -2.65 10.06
CA PHE A 104 2.02 -1.75 9.34
C PHE A 104 2.31 -0.50 10.18
N ALA A 105 3.51 0.06 10.06
CA ALA A 105 3.84 1.37 10.60
C ALA A 105 4.68 2.16 9.59
N ARG A 106 4.49 3.47 9.57
CA ARG A 106 5.22 4.39 8.70
C ARG A 106 5.74 5.56 9.52
N ASP A 107 7.03 5.83 9.36
CA ASP A 107 7.68 7.03 9.87
C ASP A 107 7.46 8.17 8.90
N THR A 108 6.93 9.28 9.39
CA THR A 108 6.60 10.45 8.59
C THR A 108 7.09 11.73 9.25
N LEU A 109 7.44 12.72 8.42
CA LEU A 109 7.78 14.06 8.83
C LEU A 109 6.78 15.03 8.19
N ASP A 110 6.00 15.70 9.02
CA ASP A 110 4.93 16.59 8.63
C ASP A 110 5.13 17.97 9.28
N GLU A 111 5.31 19.03 8.47
CA GLU A 111 5.53 20.42 8.95
C GLU A 111 6.62 20.56 10.03
N GLY A 112 7.60 19.66 10.03
CA GLY A 112 8.68 19.62 11.02
C GLY A 112 8.38 18.72 12.23
N GLU A 113 7.19 18.18 12.35
CA GLU A 113 6.83 17.20 13.36
C GLU A 113 7.00 15.77 12.82
N ARG A 114 7.77 14.97 13.55
CA ARG A 114 7.96 13.56 13.22
C ARG A 114 6.95 12.71 13.95
N GLN A 115 6.34 11.77 13.22
CA GLN A 115 5.34 10.86 13.79
C GLN A 115 5.37 9.50 13.12
N LEU A 116 4.97 8.47 13.87
CA LEU A 116 4.70 7.14 13.33
C LEU A 116 3.19 6.97 13.12
N GLN A 117 2.79 6.71 11.90
CA GLN A 117 1.45 6.25 11.57
C GLN A 117 1.40 4.73 11.75
N VAL A 118 0.65 4.26 12.73
CA VAL A 118 0.52 2.84 13.07
C VAL A 118 -0.84 2.32 12.63
N HIS A 119 -0.82 1.36 11.71
CA HIS A 119 -2.01 0.66 11.22
C HIS A 119 -2.17 -0.65 11.98
N PHE A 120 -3.34 -0.88 12.52
CA PHE A 120 -3.64 -2.09 13.25
C PHE A 120 -5.10 -2.54 13.01
N VAL A 121 -5.33 -3.83 13.13
CA VAL A 121 -6.65 -4.43 12.95
C VAL A 121 -7.42 -4.47 14.24
N SER A 122 -8.74 -4.34 14.18
CA SER A 122 -9.62 -4.47 15.34
C SER A 122 -11.04 -4.84 14.92
N GLU A 123 -11.76 -5.54 15.77
CA GLU A 123 -13.14 -5.96 15.57
C GLU A 123 -14.12 -4.77 15.62
N ASN A 124 -13.78 -3.76 16.40
CA ASN A 124 -14.65 -2.58 16.61
C ASN A 124 -13.87 -1.39 17.18
N ALA A 125 -14.52 -0.24 17.20
CA ALA A 125 -13.94 1.02 17.68
C ALA A 125 -13.55 0.98 19.17
N SER A 126 -14.28 0.25 20.02
CA SER A 126 -13.97 0.13 21.46
C SER A 126 -12.66 -0.63 21.69
N THR A 127 -12.47 -1.76 20.99
CA THR A 127 -11.21 -2.51 21.03
C THR A 127 -10.07 -1.70 20.40
N ALA A 128 -10.33 -0.96 19.31
CA ALA A 128 -9.35 -0.07 18.72
C ALA A 128 -8.91 1.03 19.70
N ALA A 129 -9.84 1.64 20.44
CA ALA A 129 -9.52 2.64 21.44
C ALA A 129 -8.62 2.08 22.56
N ARG A 130 -8.85 0.85 23.00
CA ARG A 130 -8.00 0.15 23.99
C ARG A 130 -6.59 -0.09 23.44
N ARG A 131 -6.46 -0.56 22.19
CA ARG A 131 -5.14 -0.69 21.53
C ARG A 131 -4.44 0.65 21.39
N GLY A 132 -5.15 1.70 20.99
CA GLY A 132 -4.60 3.06 20.98
C GLY A 132 -4.08 3.52 22.33
N ALA A 133 -4.74 3.11 23.44
CA ALA A 133 -4.24 3.37 24.77
C ALA A 133 -2.96 2.60 25.12
N LEU A 134 -2.76 1.41 24.57
CA LEU A 134 -1.47 0.69 24.68
C LEU A 134 -0.39 1.36 23.87
N LEU A 135 -0.69 1.76 22.64
CA LEU A 135 0.25 2.46 21.77
C LEU A 135 0.77 3.76 22.41
N ARG A 136 -0.06 4.47 23.20
CA ARG A 136 0.39 5.64 23.96
C ARG A 136 1.57 5.36 24.90
N ARG A 137 1.71 4.14 25.38
CA ARG A 137 2.83 3.75 26.26
C ARG A 137 4.15 3.58 25.50
N LEU A 138 4.07 3.42 24.19
CA LEU A 138 5.24 3.29 23.31
C LEU A 138 5.75 4.67 22.86
N SER A 139 4.90 5.71 22.94
CA SER A 139 5.30 7.07 22.58
C SER A 139 5.81 7.83 23.78
N PRO A 140 7.09 8.26 23.80
CA PRO A 140 7.65 9.08 24.87
C PRO A 140 6.91 10.40 25.06
N ALA A 141 6.35 10.95 23.98
CA ALA A 141 5.56 12.17 23.99
C ALA A 141 4.21 12.05 24.71
N GLY A 142 3.74 10.83 24.98
CA GLY A 142 2.49 10.56 25.68
C GLY A 142 1.21 11.01 24.95
N LYS A 143 1.33 11.70 23.81
CA LYS A 143 0.21 12.15 22.99
C LYS A 143 0.09 11.25 21.77
N VAL A 144 -0.97 10.46 21.72
CA VAL A 144 -1.33 9.66 20.54
C VAL A 144 -2.70 10.10 20.10
N THR A 145 -2.87 10.32 18.80
CA THR A 145 -4.20 10.62 18.27
C THR A 145 -5.16 9.46 18.55
N PRO A 146 -6.44 9.74 18.85
CA PRO A 146 -7.43 8.68 18.94
C PRO A 146 -7.41 7.85 17.65
N PRO A 147 -7.43 6.50 17.76
CA PRO A 147 -7.49 5.66 16.57
C PRO A 147 -8.71 5.99 15.72
N ARG A 148 -8.47 6.18 14.43
CA ARG A 148 -9.53 6.42 13.45
C ARG A 148 -9.65 5.23 12.50
N PRO A 149 -10.87 4.89 12.05
CA PRO A 149 -11.06 3.82 11.10
C PRO A 149 -10.35 4.16 9.79
N TYR A 150 -9.72 3.14 9.23
CA TYR A 150 -9.11 3.17 7.92
C TYR A 150 -10.02 2.40 6.97
N TRP A 151 -10.45 3.06 5.90
CA TRP A 151 -11.36 2.42 4.97
C TRP A 151 -10.62 1.35 4.14
N ILE A 152 -11.23 0.18 4.03
CA ILE A 152 -10.81 -0.91 3.15
C ILE A 152 -12.03 -1.40 2.36
N PRO A 153 -11.86 -1.78 1.08
CA PRO A 153 -12.97 -2.35 0.32
C PRO A 153 -13.45 -3.64 0.97
N ALA A 154 -14.77 -3.83 1.02
CA ALA A 154 -15.34 -5.08 1.48
C ALA A 154 -14.90 -6.24 0.58
N CYS A 155 -14.63 -7.39 1.19
CA CYS A 155 -14.44 -8.64 0.47
C CYS A 155 -15.79 -9.26 0.15
N GLU A 156 -15.98 -9.66 -1.10
CA GLU A 156 -17.23 -10.31 -1.57
C GLU A 156 -17.14 -11.85 -1.53
N LEU A 157 -16.00 -12.39 -1.12
CA LEU A 157 -15.73 -13.82 -1.09
C LEU A 157 -15.96 -14.39 0.31
N GLU A 158 -16.74 -15.46 0.38
CA GLU A 158 -16.66 -16.44 1.47
C GLU A 158 -15.67 -17.55 1.07
N PRO A 159 -14.43 -17.55 1.60
CA PRO A 159 -13.41 -18.46 1.12
C PRO A 159 -13.72 -19.92 1.46
N SER A 160 -13.64 -20.78 0.47
CA SER A 160 -13.64 -22.23 0.68
C SER A 160 -12.30 -22.70 1.29
N PRO A 161 -12.22 -23.92 1.84
CA PRO A 161 -10.95 -24.49 2.32
C PRO A 161 -9.83 -24.47 1.28
N LEU A 162 -10.18 -24.57 0.00
CA LEU A 162 -9.20 -24.49 -1.08
C LEU A 162 -8.71 -23.05 -1.31
N ASP A 163 -9.58 -22.06 -1.18
CA ASP A 163 -9.22 -20.65 -1.30
C ASP A 163 -8.25 -20.25 -0.18
N TRP A 164 -8.49 -20.70 1.04
CA TRP A 164 -7.57 -20.51 2.17
C TRP A 164 -6.19 -21.14 1.91
N ARG A 165 -6.14 -22.35 1.35
CA ARG A 165 -4.86 -22.99 1.00
C ARG A 165 -4.11 -22.24 -0.09
N VAL A 166 -4.81 -21.73 -1.10
CA VAL A 166 -4.19 -20.91 -2.16
C VAL A 166 -3.71 -19.57 -1.58
N LEU A 167 -4.54 -18.89 -0.78
CA LEU A 167 -4.17 -17.62 -0.12
C LEU A 167 -2.94 -17.81 0.78
N HIS A 168 -2.90 -18.87 1.58
CA HIS A 168 -1.76 -19.21 2.43
C HIS A 168 -0.48 -19.41 1.59
N ALA A 169 -0.56 -20.19 0.52
CA ALA A 169 0.59 -20.46 -0.32
C ALA A 169 1.14 -19.21 -1.01
N VAL A 170 0.28 -18.30 -1.48
CA VAL A 170 0.73 -17.05 -2.11
C VAL A 170 1.24 -16.03 -1.07
N SER A 171 0.73 -16.06 0.16
CA SER A 171 1.21 -15.18 1.23
C SER A 171 2.59 -15.59 1.74
N LEU A 172 2.86 -16.89 1.85
CA LEU A 172 4.17 -17.40 2.27
C LEU A 172 5.23 -17.28 1.17
N HIS A 173 4.83 -17.41 -0.08
CA HIS A 173 5.74 -17.41 -1.23
C HIS A 173 5.26 -16.42 -2.31
N PRO A 174 5.35 -15.12 -2.03
CA PRO A 174 4.85 -14.08 -2.93
C PRO A 174 5.55 -14.08 -4.30
N ASP A 175 6.78 -14.54 -4.39
CA ASP A 175 7.52 -14.61 -5.65
C ASP A 175 7.28 -15.91 -6.45
N ALA A 176 6.56 -16.88 -5.86
CA ALA A 176 6.25 -18.14 -6.56
C ALA A 176 5.29 -17.92 -7.72
N SER A 177 5.52 -18.61 -8.82
CA SER A 177 4.61 -18.64 -9.96
C SER A 177 3.28 -19.30 -9.59
N ILE A 178 2.23 -19.06 -10.39
CA ILE A 178 0.95 -19.75 -10.21
C ILE A 178 1.12 -21.29 -10.32
N ALA A 179 2.05 -21.75 -11.16
CA ALA A 179 2.34 -23.18 -11.31
C ALA A 179 2.97 -23.77 -10.03
N GLU A 180 3.90 -23.06 -9.41
CA GLU A 180 4.50 -23.45 -8.13
C GLU A 180 3.48 -23.40 -7.02
N THR A 181 2.68 -22.33 -6.92
CA THR A 181 1.55 -22.24 -5.98
C THR A 181 0.60 -23.43 -6.11
N ALA A 182 0.18 -23.76 -7.34
CA ALA A 182 -0.71 -24.91 -7.59
C ALA A 182 -0.08 -26.24 -7.16
N ARG A 183 1.22 -26.43 -7.42
CA ARG A 183 1.98 -27.62 -6.99
C ARG A 183 2.06 -27.71 -5.46
N THR A 184 2.37 -26.60 -4.77
CA THR A 184 2.42 -26.54 -3.31
C THR A 184 1.07 -26.89 -2.69
N VAL A 185 -0.02 -26.40 -3.28
CA VAL A 185 -1.39 -26.69 -2.82
C VAL A 185 -1.85 -28.11 -3.21
N GLY A 186 -1.19 -28.77 -4.19
CA GLY A 186 -1.56 -30.10 -4.68
C GLY A 186 -2.80 -30.09 -5.61
N ILE A 187 -2.90 -29.07 -6.48
CA ILE A 187 -4.00 -28.89 -7.44
C ILE A 187 -3.46 -28.69 -8.86
N SER A 188 -4.35 -28.81 -9.85
CA SER A 188 -3.98 -28.54 -11.25
C SER A 188 -3.67 -27.04 -11.44
N LEU A 189 -2.79 -26.72 -12.38
CA LEU A 189 -2.49 -25.33 -12.76
C LEU A 189 -3.76 -24.53 -13.11
N LYS A 190 -4.68 -25.14 -13.87
CA LYS A 190 -5.97 -24.52 -14.25
C LYS A 190 -6.80 -24.14 -13.02
N THR A 191 -6.87 -25.04 -12.03
CA THR A 191 -7.59 -24.78 -10.78
C THR A 191 -6.88 -23.70 -9.96
N GLY A 192 -5.55 -23.77 -9.85
CA GLY A 192 -4.75 -22.77 -9.15
C GLY A 192 -4.91 -21.37 -9.72
N ALA A 193 -4.81 -21.24 -11.04
CA ALA A 193 -5.01 -19.98 -11.74
C ALA A 193 -6.42 -19.40 -11.49
N ARG A 194 -7.46 -20.23 -11.65
CA ARG A 194 -8.84 -19.80 -11.42
C ARG A 194 -9.06 -19.30 -10.00
N ARG A 195 -8.56 -20.02 -8.98
CA ARG A 195 -8.72 -19.64 -7.57
C ARG A 195 -7.93 -18.39 -7.24
N TYR A 196 -6.71 -18.27 -7.77
CA TYR A 196 -5.90 -17.07 -7.61
C TYR A 196 -6.58 -15.82 -8.19
N HIS A 197 -7.11 -15.89 -9.42
CA HIS A 197 -7.82 -14.76 -10.01
C HIS A 197 -9.09 -14.42 -9.23
N GLN A 198 -9.84 -15.43 -8.77
CA GLN A 198 -11.00 -15.22 -7.92
C GLN A 198 -10.65 -14.45 -6.64
N LEU A 199 -9.55 -14.79 -5.96
CA LEU A 199 -9.08 -14.06 -4.76
C LEU A 199 -8.81 -12.58 -5.05
N LEU A 200 -8.25 -12.25 -6.20
CA LEU A 200 -7.99 -10.86 -6.58
C LEU A 200 -9.26 -10.13 -7.00
N GLU A 201 -10.10 -10.73 -7.82
CA GLU A 201 -11.34 -10.13 -8.35
C GLU A 201 -12.35 -9.82 -7.23
N THR A 202 -12.46 -10.71 -6.24
CA THR A 202 -13.34 -10.55 -5.08
C THR A 202 -12.72 -9.72 -3.96
N ARG A 203 -11.53 -9.18 -4.17
CA ARG A 203 -10.79 -8.38 -3.17
C ARG A 203 -10.49 -9.16 -1.87
N ALA A 204 -10.34 -10.47 -1.97
CA ALA A 204 -9.92 -11.29 -0.84
C ALA A 204 -8.46 -11.05 -0.44
N CYS A 205 -7.65 -10.62 -1.39
CA CYS A 205 -6.28 -10.16 -1.14
C CYS A 205 -5.83 -9.19 -2.22
N TRP A 206 -4.72 -8.50 -1.92
CA TRP A 206 -4.04 -7.62 -2.85
C TRP A 206 -2.55 -7.91 -2.87
N TRP A 207 -1.97 -7.73 -4.03
CA TRP A 207 -0.53 -7.60 -4.14
C TRP A 207 -0.13 -6.16 -3.89
N THR A 208 0.86 -5.99 -3.06
CA THR A 208 1.50 -4.69 -2.87
C THR A 208 2.97 -4.80 -3.15
N HIS A 209 3.52 -3.71 -3.60
CA HIS A 209 4.94 -3.42 -3.48
C HIS A 209 5.06 -1.92 -3.25
N GLY A 210 6.13 -1.52 -2.65
CA GLY A 210 6.45 -0.12 -2.48
C GLY A 210 7.95 0.05 -2.58
N PRO A 211 8.42 1.21 -3.01
CA PRO A 211 9.82 1.54 -2.82
C PRO A 211 10.12 1.45 -1.33
N ASP A 212 11.30 0.96 -1.03
CA ASP A 212 11.83 1.04 0.32
C ASP A 212 12.02 2.53 0.66
N ALA A 213 11.28 3.04 1.64
CA ALA A 213 11.35 4.44 1.99
C ALA A 213 12.73 4.84 2.57
N GLU A 214 13.49 3.87 3.10
CA GLU A 214 14.87 4.11 3.54
C GLU A 214 15.82 4.29 2.35
N GLU A 215 15.62 3.55 1.27
CA GLU A 215 16.41 3.68 0.03
C GLU A 215 15.84 4.76 -0.89
N PHE A 216 14.56 5.08 -0.75
CA PHE A 216 13.83 5.96 -1.66
C PHE A 216 12.92 6.93 -0.89
N PRO A 217 13.41 8.13 -0.56
CA PRO A 217 12.58 9.11 0.12
C PRO A 217 11.38 9.50 -0.75
N LEU A 218 10.21 9.44 -0.15
CA LEU A 218 8.93 9.77 -0.76
C LEU A 218 8.30 10.95 -0.06
N ALA A 219 7.68 11.82 -0.82
CA ALA A 219 6.80 12.84 -0.30
C ALA A 219 5.35 12.55 -0.71
N LEU A 220 4.45 12.59 0.25
CA LEU A 220 3.02 12.64 0.02
C LEU A 220 2.62 14.10 -0.11
N ILE A 221 2.18 14.52 -1.28
CA ILE A 221 1.65 15.85 -1.52
C ILE A 221 0.13 15.77 -1.48
N ARG A 222 -0.48 16.44 -0.52
CA ARG A 222 -1.93 16.56 -0.35
C ARG A 222 -2.43 17.87 -0.92
N LEU A 223 -3.49 17.83 -1.69
CA LEU A 223 -4.11 18.95 -2.36
C LEU A 223 -5.52 19.14 -1.82
N GLY A 224 -5.75 20.24 -1.13
CA GLY A 224 -7.11 20.65 -0.76
C GLY A 224 -7.81 21.24 -1.97
N LEU A 225 -9.02 20.76 -2.25
CA LEU A 225 -9.83 21.20 -3.38
C LEU A 225 -10.93 22.17 -2.91
N ARG A 226 -11.22 23.14 -3.76
CA ARG A 226 -12.36 24.07 -3.55
C ARG A 226 -13.69 23.33 -3.63
N ASP A 227 -13.81 22.44 -4.61
CA ASP A 227 -14.99 21.60 -4.84
C ASP A 227 -14.55 20.11 -4.80
N PRO A 228 -15.13 19.29 -3.92
CA PRO A 228 -14.88 17.85 -3.91
C PRO A 228 -15.20 17.15 -5.24
N ALA A 229 -16.08 17.72 -6.08
CA ALA A 229 -16.41 17.17 -7.39
C ALA A 229 -15.22 17.21 -8.38
N ASP A 230 -14.24 18.09 -8.16
CA ASP A 230 -13.04 18.21 -8.99
C ASP A 230 -12.02 17.09 -8.76
N ARG A 231 -12.22 16.26 -7.74
CA ARG A 231 -11.26 15.25 -7.27
C ARG A 231 -10.78 14.33 -8.39
N GLU A 232 -11.70 13.74 -9.14
CA GLU A 232 -11.34 12.79 -10.19
C GLU A 232 -10.55 13.46 -11.32
N SER A 233 -10.93 14.67 -11.69
CA SER A 233 -10.24 15.46 -12.70
C SER A 233 -8.81 15.80 -12.26
N VAL A 234 -8.65 16.28 -11.03
CA VAL A 234 -7.33 16.63 -10.47
C VAL A 234 -6.46 15.37 -10.30
N ALA A 235 -7.00 14.27 -9.81
CA ALA A 235 -6.29 13.00 -9.70
C ALA A 235 -5.77 12.52 -11.06
N ARG A 236 -6.58 12.63 -12.11
CA ARG A 236 -6.19 12.27 -13.48
C ARG A 236 -5.06 13.17 -13.98
N GLN A 237 -5.15 14.48 -13.78
CA GLN A 237 -4.10 15.42 -14.17
C GLN A 237 -2.76 15.13 -13.48
N ILE A 238 -2.79 14.81 -12.17
CA ILE A 238 -1.60 14.41 -11.42
C ILE A 238 -0.94 13.18 -12.04
N LEU A 239 -1.74 12.19 -12.48
CA LEU A 239 -1.24 10.99 -13.14
C LEU A 239 -0.63 11.29 -14.51
N ASP A 240 -1.31 12.11 -15.30
CA ASP A 240 -0.90 12.40 -16.67
C ASP A 240 0.40 13.21 -16.72
N ASP A 241 0.63 14.04 -15.72
CA ASP A 241 1.84 14.83 -15.55
C ASP A 241 3.11 13.99 -15.30
N GLY A 242 2.97 12.72 -14.93
CA GLY A 242 4.08 11.80 -14.69
C GLY A 242 5.01 12.20 -13.53
N LEU A 243 4.65 13.22 -12.75
CA LEU A 243 5.42 13.70 -11.60
C LEU A 243 5.04 12.98 -10.31
N ALA A 244 3.82 12.48 -10.22
CA ALA A 244 3.37 11.70 -9.09
C ALA A 244 3.30 10.21 -9.47
N TRP A 245 3.77 9.36 -8.58
CA TRP A 245 3.69 7.92 -8.76
C TRP A 245 2.27 7.42 -8.58
N MET A 246 1.48 8.16 -7.79
CA MET A 246 0.20 7.69 -7.32
C MET A 246 -0.69 8.87 -6.94
N PRO A 247 -1.80 9.11 -7.64
CA PRO A 247 -2.86 9.90 -7.05
C PRO A 247 -3.53 9.04 -5.98
N VAL A 248 -3.73 9.65 -4.87
CA VAL A 248 -4.42 9.10 -3.73
C VAL A 248 -5.75 9.84 -3.65
N ALA A 249 -6.79 9.30 -4.29
CA ALA A 249 -8.13 9.86 -4.19
C ALA A 249 -8.93 9.10 -3.13
N ASN A 250 -9.70 9.81 -2.33
CA ASN A 250 -10.53 9.21 -1.27
C ASN A 250 -11.89 8.71 -1.82
N ASP A 251 -11.86 8.02 -2.95
CA ASP A 251 -13.05 7.53 -3.66
C ASP A 251 -13.45 6.10 -3.33
N GLY A 252 -12.99 5.61 -2.19
CA GLY A 252 -13.29 4.25 -1.77
C GLY A 252 -12.31 3.20 -2.22
N TYR A 253 -11.22 3.55 -2.88
CA TYR A 253 -10.13 2.65 -3.27
C TYR A 253 -8.85 2.97 -2.53
N GLY A 254 -8.84 2.63 -1.25
CA GLY A 254 -7.64 2.42 -0.46
C GLY A 254 -6.68 3.58 -0.39
N VAL A 255 -7.09 4.60 0.30
CA VAL A 255 -6.24 5.72 0.56
C VAL A 255 -6.16 6.00 2.03
N GLU A 256 -4.98 6.45 2.43
CA GLU A 256 -4.77 6.91 3.78
C GLU A 256 -5.89 7.83 4.24
N PRO A 257 -6.29 7.74 5.52
CA PRO A 257 -7.29 8.63 6.11
C PRO A 257 -6.78 10.07 6.21
N VAL A 258 -6.00 10.47 5.25
CA VAL A 258 -5.31 11.73 5.14
C VAL A 258 -6.10 12.69 4.28
N ALA A 259 -6.96 12.18 3.39
CA ALA A 259 -7.77 13.05 2.58
C ALA A 259 -9.12 13.26 3.23
N GLU A 260 -9.35 14.43 3.78
CA GLU A 260 -10.69 14.90 4.10
C GLU A 260 -11.56 14.92 2.82
N PRO A 261 -12.90 14.88 2.94
CA PRO A 261 -13.74 15.10 1.78
C PRO A 261 -13.26 16.36 1.05
N GLY A 262 -12.85 16.22 -0.22
CA GLY A 262 -12.27 17.33 -0.99
C GLY A 262 -10.74 17.41 -0.98
N GLU A 263 -10.04 16.37 -0.59
CA GLU A 263 -8.59 16.27 -0.78
C GLU A 263 -8.22 15.22 -1.83
N VAL A 264 -7.11 15.48 -2.53
CA VAL A 264 -6.39 14.52 -3.39
C VAL A 264 -4.94 14.51 -2.98
N ALA A 265 -4.32 13.36 -2.96
CA ALA A 265 -2.90 13.28 -2.68
C ALA A 265 -2.14 12.51 -3.76
N GLY A 266 -0.86 12.81 -3.92
CA GLY A 266 0.05 12.12 -4.82
C GLY A 266 1.37 11.79 -4.12
N LEU A 267 1.89 10.58 -4.33
CA LEU A 267 3.24 10.22 -3.91
C LEU A 267 4.25 10.66 -4.97
N VAL A 268 5.24 11.42 -4.53
CA VAL A 268 6.30 11.99 -5.38
C VAL A 268 7.66 11.54 -4.85
N PRO A 269 8.61 11.15 -5.73
CA PRO A 269 9.99 10.96 -5.33
C PRO A 269 10.55 12.24 -4.69
N ALA A 270 11.20 12.10 -3.55
CA ALA A 270 11.82 13.19 -2.82
C ALA A 270 13.36 13.10 -2.82
N ASP A 271 13.92 12.36 -3.78
CA ASP A 271 15.36 12.20 -4.00
C ASP A 271 16.06 13.49 -4.45
N SER A 272 15.28 14.44 -4.96
CA SER A 272 15.77 15.76 -5.39
C SER A 272 14.83 16.87 -4.91
N PRO A 273 15.31 17.83 -4.12
CA PRO A 273 14.53 19.01 -3.74
C PRO A 273 13.93 19.73 -4.95
N THR A 274 14.67 19.83 -6.05
CA THR A 274 14.20 20.47 -7.28
C THR A 274 13.02 19.75 -7.91
N VAL A 275 13.01 18.41 -7.89
CA VAL A 275 11.89 17.60 -8.40
C VAL A 275 10.67 17.81 -7.52
N LEU A 276 10.86 17.75 -6.21
CA LEU A 276 9.79 17.95 -5.24
C LEU A 276 9.16 19.35 -5.36
N GLU A 277 9.98 20.40 -5.38
CA GLU A 277 9.48 21.79 -5.50
C GLU A 277 8.75 22.01 -6.84
N ARG A 278 9.22 21.38 -7.92
CA ARG A 278 8.53 21.42 -9.21
C ARG A 278 7.15 20.75 -9.11
N ALA A 279 7.05 19.59 -8.46
CA ALA A 279 5.79 18.89 -8.26
C ALA A 279 4.83 19.70 -7.38
N VAL A 280 5.30 20.23 -6.25
CA VAL A 280 4.50 21.08 -5.35
C VAL A 280 3.93 22.28 -6.10
N ARG A 281 4.77 23.02 -6.84
CA ARG A 281 4.33 24.17 -7.62
C ARG A 281 3.32 23.77 -8.68
N LYS A 282 3.61 22.75 -9.49
CA LYS A 282 2.75 22.30 -10.58
C LYS A 282 1.39 21.82 -10.08
N PHE A 283 1.37 21.10 -8.97
CA PHE A 283 0.11 20.66 -8.36
C PHE A 283 -0.68 21.81 -7.74
N GLY A 284 0.00 22.82 -7.18
CA GLY A 284 -0.64 24.02 -6.68
C GLY A 284 -1.28 24.90 -7.76
N GLU A 285 -0.81 24.79 -8.99
CA GLU A 285 -1.35 25.51 -10.17
C GLU A 285 -2.56 24.79 -10.81
N LEU A 286 -2.91 23.56 -10.37
CA LEU A 286 -4.05 22.83 -10.91
C LEU A 286 -5.37 23.52 -10.60
N PRO A 287 -6.30 23.58 -11.56
CA PRO A 287 -7.62 24.17 -11.35
C PRO A 287 -8.34 23.54 -10.15
N GLY A 288 -8.92 24.38 -9.30
CA GLY A 288 -9.66 23.92 -8.12
C GLY A 288 -8.80 23.64 -6.88
N VAL A 289 -7.47 23.56 -6.99
CA VAL A 289 -6.58 23.40 -5.84
C VAL A 289 -6.47 24.73 -5.07
N VAL A 290 -6.71 24.67 -3.77
CA VAL A 290 -6.65 25.84 -2.87
C VAL A 290 -5.60 25.70 -1.76
N ARG A 291 -5.11 24.49 -1.53
CA ARG A 291 -4.09 24.20 -0.52
C ARG A 291 -3.19 23.08 -1.01
N VAL A 292 -1.89 23.20 -0.75
CA VAL A 292 -0.91 22.14 -0.95
C VAL A 292 -0.22 21.87 0.38
N HIS A 293 -0.19 20.61 0.77
CA HIS A 293 0.46 20.15 1.98
C HIS A 293 1.41 18.99 1.63
N ARG A 294 2.52 18.89 2.31
CA ARG A 294 3.54 17.85 2.04
C ARG A 294 3.95 17.13 3.30
N THR A 295 3.97 15.81 3.25
CA THR A 295 4.46 14.93 4.31
C THR A 295 5.55 14.03 3.73
N PHE A 296 6.69 13.91 4.37
CA PHE A 296 7.76 13.01 3.94
C PHE A 296 7.58 11.64 4.59
N ALA A 297 7.69 10.58 3.80
CA ALA A 297 7.84 9.23 4.32
C ALA A 297 9.34 8.96 4.49
N LEU A 298 9.77 8.66 5.71
CA LEU A 298 11.16 8.44 6.08
C LEU A 298 11.52 6.96 6.18
N GLY A 299 10.52 6.11 6.45
CA GLY A 299 10.69 4.67 6.58
C GLY A 299 9.36 3.99 6.81
N SER A 300 9.33 2.66 6.68
CA SER A 300 8.15 1.88 7.01
C SER A 300 8.51 0.46 7.44
N MET A 301 7.66 -0.14 8.26
CA MET A 301 7.77 -1.52 8.72
C MET A 301 6.44 -2.24 8.53
N SER A 302 6.51 -3.47 8.01
CA SER A 302 5.33 -4.35 7.88
C SER A 302 5.42 -5.47 8.91
N TYR A 303 4.27 -5.84 9.48
CA TYR A 303 4.12 -6.90 10.46
C TYR A 303 3.12 -7.94 9.90
N PRO A 304 3.59 -8.87 9.06
CA PRO A 304 2.71 -9.81 8.37
C PRO A 304 2.22 -10.96 9.25
N GLU A 305 2.78 -11.13 10.46
CA GLU A 305 2.59 -12.28 11.34
C GLU A 305 1.12 -12.46 11.70
N TRP A 306 0.42 -11.38 12.03
CA TRP A 306 -0.99 -11.45 12.35
C TRP A 306 -1.82 -12.07 11.22
N PHE A 307 -1.59 -11.66 9.99
CA PHE A 307 -2.28 -12.23 8.83
C PHE A 307 -1.89 -13.68 8.58
N ALA A 308 -0.60 -14.01 8.73
CA ALA A 308 -0.10 -15.38 8.55
C ALA A 308 -0.76 -16.34 9.54
N ASP A 309 -0.84 -15.97 10.81
CA ASP A 309 -1.47 -16.75 11.87
C ASP A 309 -2.97 -16.95 11.59
N ARG A 310 -3.70 -15.88 11.26
CA ARG A 310 -5.13 -15.96 10.95
C ARG A 310 -5.43 -16.81 9.72
N ILE A 311 -4.62 -16.72 8.65
CA ILE A 311 -4.78 -17.62 7.50
C ILE A 311 -4.53 -19.07 7.92
N ALA A 312 -3.49 -19.34 8.72
CA ALA A 312 -3.15 -20.68 9.15
C ALA A 312 -4.29 -21.34 9.96
N GLU A 313 -5.03 -20.56 10.77
CA GLU A 313 -6.21 -21.05 11.52
C GLU A 313 -7.33 -21.59 10.59
N HIS A 314 -7.43 -21.05 9.36
CA HIS A 314 -8.44 -21.44 8.38
C HIS A 314 -7.96 -22.49 7.39
N VAL A 315 -6.66 -22.87 7.40
CA VAL A 315 -6.14 -23.92 6.54
C VAL A 315 -6.37 -25.29 7.19
N PRO A 316 -7.18 -26.18 6.58
CA PRO A 316 -7.39 -27.50 7.14
C PRO A 316 -6.06 -28.27 7.30
N ALA A 317 -5.93 -28.99 8.41
CA ALA A 317 -4.81 -29.90 8.58
C ALA A 317 -4.77 -30.89 7.40
N ARG A 318 -3.59 -31.15 6.86
CA ARG A 318 -3.43 -32.20 5.83
C ARG A 318 -3.62 -33.55 6.54
N HIS A 319 -4.69 -34.23 6.18
CA HIS A 319 -4.87 -35.66 6.54
C HIS A 319 -4.08 -36.52 5.57
#